data_67b430b1390a5640f45d01901b57b74e
#
_entry.id   67b430b1390a5640f45d01901b57b74e
#
_cell.length_a   1.000
_cell.length_b   1.000
_cell.length_c   1.000
_cell.angle_alpha   90.00
_cell.angle_beta   90.00
_cell.angle_gamma   90.00
#
_symmetry.space_group_name_H-M   'P 1'
#
loop_
_entity.id
_entity.type
_entity.pdbx_description
1 polymer ?
#
loop_
_entity_poly.entity_id
_entity_poly.type
_entity_poly.pdbx_seq_one_letter_code
_entity_poly.pdbx_strand_id
1 'polypeptide(L)'
;MTRRAPRWAAAADAACLVAFVLIGRTSHDLHGGAGWFVAVLWPFAVGWLAAALVTRLYVAGSHPWWRAAATVVLGVTVALVLRATLTTRATPVIFGVVAVSFLALTTLGWRLVVAALSRRRASVAA
;
A
#
# COMPACT_ATOMS: atom_id res chain seq x y z
N MET A 1 -10.09 -24.66 5.61
CA MET A 1 -10.02 -24.01 4.29
C MET A 1 -9.58 -22.56 4.46
N THR A 2 -8.39 -22.25 4.04
CA THR A 2 -7.91 -20.88 4.00
C THR A 2 -8.56 -20.17 2.81
N ARG A 3 -9.56 -19.35 3.06
CA ARG A 3 -10.11 -18.47 2.03
C ARG A 3 -9.01 -17.48 1.64
N ARG A 4 -8.48 -17.62 0.45
CA ARG A 4 -7.57 -16.64 -0.13
C ARG A 4 -8.31 -15.31 -0.30
N ALA A 5 -7.65 -14.23 0.01
CA ALA A 5 -8.17 -12.90 -0.34
C ALA A 5 -8.45 -12.84 -1.85
N PRO A 6 -9.49 -12.13 -2.26
CA PRO A 6 -9.78 -12.01 -3.69
C PRO A 6 -8.60 -11.34 -4.40
N ARG A 7 -8.32 -11.78 -5.63
CA ARG A 7 -7.21 -11.24 -6.44
C ARG A 7 -7.30 -9.73 -6.65
N TRP A 8 -8.52 -9.20 -6.67
CA TRP A 8 -8.73 -7.75 -6.80
C TRP A 8 -8.21 -6.95 -5.59
N ALA A 9 -8.11 -7.57 -4.39
CA ALA A 9 -7.55 -6.88 -3.22
C ALA A 9 -6.07 -6.51 -3.42
N ALA A 10 -5.29 -7.44 -3.98
CA ALA A 10 -3.89 -7.14 -4.32
C ALA A 10 -3.79 -6.09 -5.43
N ALA A 11 -4.68 -6.13 -6.42
CA ALA A 11 -4.75 -5.12 -7.47
C ALA A 11 -5.13 -3.74 -6.92
N ALA A 12 -6.06 -3.67 -5.97
CA ALA A 12 -6.44 -2.42 -5.30
C ALA A 12 -5.28 -1.82 -4.50
N ASP A 13 -4.53 -2.64 -3.77
CA ASP A 13 -3.33 -2.19 -3.05
C ASP A 13 -2.23 -1.73 -4.02
N ALA A 14 -2.01 -2.45 -5.11
CA ALA A 14 -1.09 -2.02 -6.17
C ALA A 14 -1.49 -0.67 -6.77
N ALA A 15 -2.78 -0.45 -7.00
CA ALA A 15 -3.31 0.83 -7.47
C ALA A 15 -3.06 1.97 -6.45
N CYS A 16 -3.14 1.68 -5.15
CA CYS A 16 -2.80 2.66 -4.11
C CYS A 16 -1.32 3.06 -4.16
N LEU A 17 -0.41 2.09 -4.36
CA LEU A 17 1.03 2.35 -4.51
C LEU A 17 1.32 3.20 -5.75
N VAL A 18 0.72 2.86 -6.87
CA VAL A 18 0.86 3.60 -8.13
C VAL A 18 0.33 5.03 -7.98
N ALA A 19 -0.84 5.19 -7.37
CA ALA A 19 -1.44 6.50 -7.10
C ALA A 19 -0.54 7.36 -6.20
N PHE A 20 0.06 6.76 -5.18
CA PHE A 20 1.02 7.45 -4.31
C PHE A 20 2.19 8.05 -5.09
N VAL A 21 2.80 7.26 -5.98
CA VAL A 21 3.94 7.72 -6.79
C VAL A 21 3.51 8.78 -7.80
N LEU A 22 2.36 8.60 -8.46
CA LEU A 22 1.84 9.56 -9.44
C LEU A 22 1.49 10.90 -8.81
N ILE A 23 0.80 10.90 -7.67
CA ILE A 23 0.43 12.12 -6.95
C ILE A 23 1.69 12.82 -6.43
N GLY A 24 2.65 12.06 -5.90
CA GLY A 24 3.93 12.61 -5.47
C GLY A 24 4.68 13.31 -6.61
N ARG A 25 4.63 12.74 -7.82
CA ARG A 25 5.23 13.36 -9.02
C ARG A 25 4.60 14.71 -9.35
N THR A 26 3.28 14.78 -9.38
CA THR A 26 2.56 16.02 -9.73
C THR A 26 2.77 17.12 -8.69
N SER A 27 2.88 16.75 -7.42
CA SER A 27 3.06 17.69 -6.32
C SER A 27 4.45 18.36 -6.29
N HIS A 28 5.46 17.74 -6.92
CA HIS A 28 6.83 18.23 -6.90
C HIS A 28 7.34 18.72 -8.26
N ASP A 29 6.47 18.79 -9.26
CA ASP A 29 6.81 19.22 -10.62
C ASP A 29 8.08 18.56 -11.16
N LEU A 30 8.19 17.25 -10.92
CA LEU A 30 9.37 16.47 -11.26
C LEU A 30 9.34 16.05 -12.73
N HIS A 31 10.28 16.56 -13.49
CA HIS A 31 10.52 16.17 -14.88
C HIS A 31 11.29 14.85 -14.92
N GLY A 32 10.59 13.75 -14.93
CA GLY A 32 11.19 12.43 -15.07
C GLY A 32 10.24 11.52 -15.82
N GLY A 33 10.73 10.81 -16.82
CA GLY A 33 9.96 9.83 -17.57
C GLY A 33 9.67 8.55 -16.79
N ALA A 34 9.40 7.47 -17.51
CA ALA A 34 9.14 6.14 -16.95
C ALA A 34 10.26 5.66 -16.01
N GLY A 35 11.52 5.99 -16.28
CA GLY A 35 12.65 5.63 -15.42
C GLY A 35 12.56 6.21 -14.01
N TRP A 36 12.14 7.46 -13.89
CA TRP A 36 11.92 8.07 -12.58
C TRP A 36 10.77 7.38 -11.84
N PHE A 37 9.68 7.11 -12.53
CA PHE A 37 8.52 6.42 -11.95
C PHE A 37 8.91 5.05 -11.37
N VAL A 38 9.60 4.23 -12.15
CA VAL A 38 10.09 2.92 -11.71
C VAL A 38 11.06 3.05 -10.54
N ALA A 39 12.00 4.01 -10.60
CA ALA A 39 12.99 4.21 -9.55
C ALA A 39 12.36 4.59 -8.20
N VAL A 40 11.21 5.27 -8.20
CA VAL A 40 10.49 5.60 -6.97
C VAL A 40 9.56 4.46 -6.53
N LEU A 41 8.92 3.79 -7.48
CA LEU A 41 7.92 2.75 -7.20
C LEU A 41 8.53 1.46 -6.67
N TRP A 42 9.67 1.01 -7.23
CA TRP A 42 10.19 -0.32 -6.93
C TRP A 42 10.50 -0.59 -5.44
N PRO A 43 11.06 0.37 -4.65
CA PRO A 43 11.26 0.13 -3.23
C PRO A 43 9.95 -0.10 -2.48
N PHE A 44 8.92 0.63 -2.85
CA PHE A 44 7.58 0.46 -2.25
C PHE A 44 6.93 -0.84 -2.68
N ALA A 45 7.07 -1.24 -3.94
CA ALA A 45 6.55 -2.52 -4.42
C ALA A 45 7.21 -3.71 -3.70
N VAL A 46 8.54 -3.70 -3.59
CA VAL A 46 9.29 -4.73 -2.87
C VAL A 46 8.95 -4.74 -1.38
N GLY A 47 8.95 -3.56 -0.75
CA GLY A 47 8.58 -3.42 0.66
C GLY A 47 7.17 -3.92 0.96
N TRP A 48 6.21 -3.57 0.10
CA TRP A 48 4.84 -4.03 0.23
C TRP A 48 4.71 -5.54 0.09
N LEU A 49 5.32 -6.13 -0.94
CA LEU A 49 5.30 -7.58 -1.16
C LEU A 49 5.92 -8.33 0.02
N ALA A 50 7.07 -7.90 0.50
CA ALA A 50 7.72 -8.50 1.65
C ALA A 50 6.84 -8.43 2.91
N ALA A 51 6.28 -7.25 3.20
CA ALA A 51 5.40 -7.04 4.34
C ALA A 51 4.10 -7.86 4.22
N ALA A 52 3.49 -7.90 3.03
CA ALA A 52 2.27 -8.68 2.78
C ALA A 52 2.49 -10.18 2.96
N LEU A 53 3.66 -10.69 2.60
CA LEU A 53 4.03 -12.09 2.83
C LEU A 53 4.19 -12.38 4.33
N VAL A 54 4.89 -11.53 5.06
CA VAL A 54 5.11 -11.69 6.50
C VAL A 54 3.80 -11.61 7.29
N THR A 55 2.95 -10.65 6.97
CA THR A 55 1.65 -10.45 7.63
C THR A 55 0.58 -11.42 7.14
N ARG A 56 0.86 -12.16 6.08
CA ARG A 56 -0.11 -13.03 5.39
C ARG A 56 -1.37 -12.27 4.98
N LEU A 57 -1.22 -11.05 4.50
CA LEU A 57 -2.33 -10.15 4.19
C LEU A 57 -3.34 -10.77 3.21
N TYR A 58 -2.85 -11.50 2.19
CA TYR A 58 -3.68 -12.06 1.13
C TYR A 58 -4.02 -13.55 1.32
N VAL A 59 -3.51 -14.17 2.38
CA VAL A 59 -3.67 -15.63 2.61
C VAL A 59 -4.76 -15.92 3.64
N ALA A 60 -4.94 -15.04 4.61
CA ALA A 60 -5.90 -15.26 5.69
C ALA A 60 -7.33 -14.87 5.29
N GLY A 61 -8.28 -15.73 5.56
CA GLY A 61 -9.67 -15.59 5.12
C GLY A 61 -10.50 -14.51 5.79
N SER A 62 -10.08 -13.96 6.90
CA SER A 62 -10.61 -12.72 7.45
C SER A 62 -9.50 -11.67 7.39
N HIS A 63 -9.85 -10.47 6.93
CA HIS A 63 -8.90 -9.36 6.89
C HIS A 63 -8.92 -8.60 8.23
N PRO A 64 -8.21 -9.06 9.27
CA PRO A 64 -8.11 -8.24 10.46
C PRO A 64 -7.36 -6.96 10.09
N TRP A 65 -7.92 -5.84 10.50
CA TRP A 65 -7.41 -4.51 10.26
C TRP A 65 -5.93 -4.35 10.62
N TRP A 66 -5.50 -5.02 11.69
CA TRP A 66 -4.12 -4.97 12.14
C TRP A 66 -3.13 -5.52 11.10
N ARG A 67 -3.51 -6.51 10.28
CA ARG A 67 -2.64 -7.04 9.23
C ARG A 67 -2.41 -6.02 8.13
N ALA A 68 -3.46 -5.33 7.72
CA ALA A 68 -3.34 -4.24 6.75
C ALA A 68 -2.50 -3.08 7.33
N ALA A 69 -2.76 -2.68 8.55
CA ALA A 69 -1.99 -1.64 9.24
C ALA A 69 -0.51 -2.04 9.40
N ALA A 70 -0.25 -3.28 9.83
CA ALA A 70 1.11 -3.81 9.95
C ALA A 70 1.82 -3.86 8.58
N THR A 71 1.11 -4.24 7.52
CA THR A 71 1.66 -4.25 6.16
C THR A 71 2.05 -2.84 5.71
N VAL A 72 1.24 -1.84 5.99
CA VAL A 72 1.59 -0.43 5.69
C VAL A 72 2.86 -0.02 6.41
N VAL A 73 2.91 -0.21 7.72
CA VAL A 73 4.08 0.21 8.53
C VAL A 73 5.34 -0.54 8.12
N LEU A 74 5.29 -1.86 8.04
CA LEU A 74 6.44 -2.68 7.65
C LEU A 74 6.86 -2.42 6.20
N GLY A 75 5.89 -2.34 5.29
CA GLY A 75 6.15 -2.11 3.88
C GLY A 75 6.82 -0.78 3.61
N VAL A 76 6.33 0.29 4.23
CA VAL A 76 6.96 1.62 4.11
C VAL A 76 8.33 1.63 4.77
N THR A 77 8.49 1.02 5.95
CA THR A 77 9.80 0.93 6.61
C THR A 77 10.83 0.23 5.73
N VAL A 78 10.49 -0.93 5.16
CA VAL A 78 11.38 -1.64 4.23
C VAL A 78 11.67 -0.79 3.00
N ALA A 79 10.67 -0.14 2.43
CA ALA A 79 10.83 0.74 1.27
C ALA A 79 11.80 1.91 1.56
N LEU A 80 11.67 2.53 2.72
CA LEU A 80 12.57 3.62 3.13
C LEU A 80 14.00 3.14 3.35
N VAL A 81 14.18 1.97 3.94
CA VAL A 81 15.51 1.34 4.12
C VAL A 81 16.14 1.03 2.76
N LEU A 82 15.39 0.41 1.85
CA LEU A 82 15.87 0.13 0.49
C LEU A 82 16.23 1.42 -0.25
N ARG A 83 15.40 2.44 -0.12
CA ARG A 83 15.65 3.75 -0.74
C ARG A 83 16.92 4.40 -0.18
N ALA A 84 17.09 4.39 1.13
CA ALA A 84 18.25 4.99 1.79
C ALA A 84 19.57 4.26 1.51
N THR A 85 19.52 2.94 1.35
CA THR A 85 20.73 2.11 1.19
C THR A 85 21.10 1.84 -0.25
N LEU A 86 20.12 1.68 -1.13
CA LEU A 86 20.33 1.26 -2.52
C LEU A 86 20.12 2.37 -3.54
N THR A 87 19.69 3.56 -3.12
CA THR A 87 19.54 4.71 -4.00
C THR A 87 20.30 5.91 -3.45
N THR A 88 20.66 6.85 -4.33
CA THR A 88 21.30 8.13 -3.96
C THR A 88 20.28 9.21 -3.59
N ARG A 89 18.99 8.85 -3.53
CA ARG A 89 17.92 9.81 -3.28
C ARG A 89 17.78 10.12 -1.80
N ALA A 90 17.63 11.40 -1.49
CA ALA A 90 17.31 11.82 -0.13
C ALA A 90 16.01 11.18 0.38
N THR A 91 16.01 10.79 1.64
CA THR A 91 14.86 10.16 2.29
C THR A 91 14.55 10.92 3.58
N PRO A 92 13.99 12.14 3.48
CA PRO A 92 13.64 12.91 4.67
C PRO A 92 12.51 12.24 5.46
N VAL A 93 12.49 12.45 6.77
CA VAL A 93 11.47 11.89 7.68
C VAL A 93 10.05 12.26 7.24
N ILE A 94 9.86 13.50 6.77
CA ILE A 94 8.55 13.96 6.29
C ILE A 94 8.02 13.10 5.13
N PHE A 95 8.89 12.62 4.25
CA PHE A 95 8.52 11.73 3.17
C PHE A 95 7.95 10.40 3.71
N GLY A 96 8.58 9.84 4.74
CA GLY A 96 8.09 8.64 5.41
C GLY A 96 6.72 8.84 6.07
N VAL A 97 6.52 9.97 6.74
CA VAL A 97 5.22 10.33 7.34
C VAL A 97 4.13 10.44 6.29
N VAL A 98 4.40 11.13 5.18
CA VAL A 98 3.46 11.27 4.07
C VAL A 98 3.15 9.91 3.44
N ALA A 99 4.17 9.07 3.23
CA ALA A 99 3.99 7.74 2.64
C ALA A 99 3.11 6.83 3.53
N VAL A 100 3.39 6.76 4.83
CA VAL A 100 2.58 5.97 5.77
C VAL A 100 1.15 6.50 5.82
N SER A 101 0.97 7.80 5.93
CA SER A 101 -0.36 8.43 6.01
C SER A 101 -1.18 8.17 4.75
N PHE A 102 -0.60 8.41 3.58
CA PHE A 102 -1.29 8.20 2.31
C PHE A 102 -1.66 6.73 2.09
N LEU A 103 -0.70 5.82 2.27
CA LEU A 103 -0.93 4.39 2.06
C LEU A 103 -1.90 3.82 3.12
N ALA A 104 -1.83 4.28 4.36
CA ALA A 104 -2.80 3.88 5.38
C ALA A 104 -4.21 4.36 5.02
N LEU A 105 -4.38 5.62 4.64
CA LEU A 105 -5.67 6.17 4.24
C LEU A 105 -6.27 5.44 3.04
N THR A 106 -5.48 5.18 2.01
CA THR A 106 -5.99 4.56 0.79
C THR A 106 -6.22 3.07 0.96
N THR A 107 -5.29 2.33 1.53
CA THR A 107 -5.40 0.87 1.67
C THR A 107 -6.39 0.45 2.75
N LEU A 108 -6.45 1.14 3.87
CA LEU A 108 -7.47 0.91 4.89
C LEU A 108 -8.82 1.49 4.48
N GLY A 109 -8.81 2.62 3.78
CA GLY A 109 -10.01 3.31 3.30
C GLY A 109 -10.84 2.44 2.36
N TRP A 110 -10.24 1.85 1.32
CA TRP A 110 -11.00 1.00 0.41
C TRP A 110 -11.54 -0.26 1.10
N ARG A 111 -10.78 -0.82 2.06
CA ARG A 111 -11.23 -1.96 2.88
C ARG A 111 -12.45 -1.59 3.73
N LEU A 112 -12.42 -0.40 4.31
CA LEU A 112 -13.55 0.11 5.09
C LEU A 112 -14.80 0.29 4.24
N VAL A 113 -14.66 0.85 3.04
CA VAL A 113 -15.77 1.05 2.10
C VAL A 113 -16.38 -0.30 1.71
N VAL A 114 -15.55 -1.27 1.33
CA VAL A 114 -16.03 -2.62 0.97
C VAL A 114 -16.73 -3.29 2.15
N ALA A 115 -16.18 -3.21 3.35
CA ALA A 115 -16.81 -3.76 4.55
C ALA A 115 -18.16 -3.11 4.86
N ALA A 116 -18.26 -1.79 4.73
CA ALA A 116 -19.52 -1.06 4.94
C ALA A 116 -20.59 -1.42 3.91
N LEU A 117 -20.19 -1.53 2.63
CA LEU A 117 -21.12 -1.94 1.56
C LEU A 117 -21.60 -3.38 1.73
N SER A 118 -20.71 -4.29 2.15
CA SER A 118 -21.07 -5.68 2.41
C SER A 118 -22.06 -5.83 3.57
N ARG A 119 -21.88 -5.04 4.62
CA ARG A 119 -22.82 -4.98 5.77
C ARG A 119 -24.19 -4.47 5.34
N ARG A 120 -24.24 -3.41 4.53
CA ARG A 120 -25.51 -2.86 4.03
C ARG A 120 -26.27 -3.88 3.18
N ARG A 121 -25.58 -4.61 2.29
CA ARG A 121 -26.19 -5.67 1.47
C ARG A 121 -26.75 -6.79 2.34
N ALA A 122 -26.04 -7.22 3.37
CA ALA A 122 -26.49 -8.25 4.30
C ALA A 122 -27.74 -7.79 5.08
N SER A 123 -27.82 -6.53 5.50
CA SER A 123 -29.00 -6.00 6.21
C SER A 123 -30.24 -5.86 5.34
N VAL A 124 -30.08 -5.61 4.05
CA VAL A 124 -31.20 -5.50 3.09
C VAL A 124 -31.73 -6.90 2.69
N ALA A 125 -30.88 -7.92 2.71
CA ALA A 125 -31.24 -9.29 2.38
C ALA A 125 -31.86 -10.08 3.54
N ALA A 126 -31.86 -9.53 4.76
CA ALA A 126 -32.40 -10.18 5.97
C ALA A 126 -33.91 -9.93 6.15
#